data_cb89398325c6f4f30b0e3a473825b0d8
#
_entry.id   cb89398325c6f4f30b0e3a473825b0d8
#
_cell.length_a   1.000
_cell.length_b   1.000
_cell.length_c   1.000
_cell.angle_alpha   90.00
_cell.angle_beta   90.00
_cell.angle_gamma   90.00
#
_symmetry.space_group_name_H-M   'P 1'
#
loop_
_entity.id
_entity.type
_entity.pdbx_description
1 polymer ?
#
loop_
_entity_poly.entity_id
_entity_poly.type
_entity_poly.pdbx_seq_one_letter_code
_entity_poly.pdbx_strand_id
1 'polypeptide(L)'
;MLKSTIKLFFLCNVLIAQGDTEVYLFDLISNANNYSIKNPINISNNDGYDNQPSFMKNGRSILFSSTRNGQTDIVSYNVRNGKKTWLTDTDGSEYSPQQIGNSKTFSAIRLDKDGTQLLYKYSMYSNKSSVLIPKLKVGYYAWANKNQIYCFILGNPPTFEIFDLKTEDKIYIDDQIGRSIHDNNKNNFVSYISKQNKDWTINTVNKKSRETQILTNTLSRSEDLNWITSKTIIMGKENKLYQYELSRNSGWIEIADLSKYGLNKISRIAVSPKKDKVAIVVEEN
;
A
#
# COMPACT_ATOMS: atom_id res chain seq x y z
N MET A 1 15.89 6.29 -56.88
CA MET A 1 15.14 5.24 -56.15
C MET A 1 15.67 5.17 -54.74
N LEU A 2 14.99 5.83 -53.79
CA LEU A 2 15.36 5.84 -52.39
C LEU A 2 14.62 4.66 -51.72
N LYS A 3 15.35 3.66 -51.19
CA LYS A 3 14.77 2.57 -50.41
C LYS A 3 14.63 3.05 -48.97
N SER A 4 13.38 3.33 -48.56
CA SER A 4 13.03 3.61 -47.19
C SER A 4 13.01 2.29 -46.41
N THR A 5 13.95 2.16 -45.46
CA THR A 5 13.99 1.01 -44.53
C THR A 5 13.16 1.35 -43.28
N ILE A 6 11.95 0.81 -43.20
CA ILE A 6 11.12 0.91 -42.02
C ILE A 6 11.76 0.04 -40.90
N LYS A 7 12.33 0.67 -39.89
CA LYS A 7 12.74 -0.02 -38.66
C LYS A 7 11.49 -0.25 -37.81
N LEU A 8 11.04 -1.50 -37.78
CA LEU A 8 10.00 -1.96 -36.88
C LEU A 8 10.60 -2.04 -35.45
N PHE A 9 10.27 -1.08 -34.60
CA PHE A 9 10.58 -1.16 -33.16
C PHE A 9 9.63 -2.16 -32.53
N PHE A 10 10.11 -3.36 -32.25
CA PHE A 10 9.47 -4.28 -31.32
C PHE A 10 9.58 -3.69 -29.90
N LEU A 11 8.49 -3.09 -29.40
CA LEU A 11 8.34 -2.85 -27.96
C LEU A 11 8.20 -4.22 -27.31
N CYS A 12 9.31 -4.72 -26.77
CA CYS A 12 9.28 -5.85 -25.86
C CYS A 12 8.64 -5.36 -24.56
N ASN A 13 7.33 -5.61 -24.37
CA ASN A 13 6.69 -5.51 -23.07
C ASN A 13 7.33 -6.58 -22.17
N VAL A 14 8.33 -6.20 -21.40
CA VAL A 14 8.81 -7.02 -20.30
C VAL A 14 7.68 -7.00 -19.27
N LEU A 15 6.82 -8.01 -19.32
CA LEU A 15 6.02 -8.42 -18.18
C LEU A 15 7.04 -8.81 -17.09
N ILE A 16 7.33 -7.87 -16.19
CA ILE A 16 8.03 -8.21 -14.95
C ILE A 16 7.05 -9.14 -14.24
N ALA A 17 7.35 -10.45 -14.26
CA ALA A 17 6.63 -11.41 -13.45
C ALA A 17 6.66 -10.88 -12.02
N GLN A 18 5.50 -10.59 -11.45
CA GLN A 18 5.38 -10.25 -10.04
C GLN A 18 5.85 -11.49 -9.28
N GLY A 19 6.88 -11.33 -8.44
CA GLY A 19 7.44 -12.45 -7.66
C GLY A 19 6.38 -13.03 -6.72
N ASP A 20 6.53 -14.30 -6.39
CA ASP A 20 5.68 -14.98 -5.43
C ASP A 20 5.81 -14.30 -4.07
N THR A 21 4.69 -13.84 -3.55
CA THR A 21 4.63 -13.13 -2.26
C THR A 21 3.42 -13.60 -1.47
N GLU A 22 3.59 -13.66 -0.15
CA GLU A 22 2.57 -14.12 0.77
C GLU A 22 2.26 -13.08 1.84
N VAL A 23 1.00 -13.05 2.28
CA VAL A 23 0.53 -12.19 3.36
C VAL A 23 0.49 -12.98 4.66
N TYR A 24 1.34 -12.62 5.61
CA TYR A 24 1.35 -13.17 6.96
C TYR A 24 0.69 -12.22 7.95
N LEU A 25 -0.17 -12.76 8.81
CA LEU A 25 -0.80 -12.04 9.92
C LEU A 25 -0.13 -12.41 11.23
N PHE A 26 0.31 -11.41 11.99
CA PHE A 26 0.92 -11.56 13.30
C PHE A 26 0.09 -10.88 14.39
N ASP A 27 0.20 -11.35 15.63
CA ASP A 27 -0.15 -10.58 16.79
C ASP A 27 0.86 -9.45 16.97
N LEU A 28 0.38 -8.22 17.19
CA LEU A 28 1.19 -7.06 17.54
C LEU A 28 1.02 -6.79 19.05
N ILE A 29 2.11 -6.94 19.79
CA ILE A 29 2.13 -6.82 21.25
C ILE A 29 2.78 -5.51 21.64
N SER A 30 2.09 -4.71 22.44
CA SER A 30 2.64 -3.50 23.05
C SER A 30 3.31 -3.84 24.38
N ASN A 31 4.58 -3.51 24.52
CA ASN A 31 5.38 -3.70 25.74
C ASN A 31 5.88 -2.33 26.19
N ALA A 32 5.35 -1.77 27.26
CA ALA A 32 5.73 -0.48 27.86
C ALA A 32 6.19 0.62 26.85
N ASN A 33 7.32 0.41 26.16
CA ASN A 33 7.96 1.37 25.26
C ASN A 33 8.24 0.83 23.86
N ASN A 34 8.04 -0.46 23.62
CA ASN A 34 8.37 -1.14 22.38
C ASN A 34 7.22 -2.02 21.93
N TYR A 35 7.26 -2.41 20.67
CA TYR A 35 6.38 -3.43 20.12
C TYR A 35 7.15 -4.72 19.84
N SER A 36 6.43 -5.81 19.77
CA SER A 36 6.93 -7.10 19.29
C SER A 36 5.83 -7.82 18.52
N ILE A 37 6.20 -8.83 17.73
CA ILE A 37 5.24 -9.64 16.98
C ILE A 37 5.41 -11.12 17.30
N LYS A 38 4.30 -11.88 17.24
CA LYS A 38 4.29 -13.33 17.43
C LYS A 38 3.14 -13.98 16.66
N ASN A 39 3.10 -15.32 16.69
CA ASN A 39 2.01 -16.13 16.15
C ASN A 39 1.74 -15.85 14.67
N PRO A 40 2.71 -16.09 13.75
CA PRO A 40 2.51 -15.91 12.32
C PRO A 40 1.46 -16.89 11.78
N ILE A 41 0.57 -16.38 10.94
CA ILE A 41 -0.40 -17.17 10.18
C ILE A 41 -0.29 -16.71 8.73
N ASN A 42 0.01 -17.61 7.78
CA ASN A 42 -0.13 -17.33 6.36
C ASN A 42 -1.63 -17.22 6.02
N ILE A 43 -2.09 -16.02 5.66
CA ILE A 43 -3.51 -15.76 5.38
C ILE A 43 -3.83 -15.78 3.89
N SER A 44 -2.84 -15.67 3.04
CA SER A 44 -2.98 -15.83 1.61
C SER A 44 -2.87 -17.31 1.20
N ASN A 45 -1.78 -17.97 1.54
CA ASN A 45 -1.49 -19.39 1.26
C ASN A 45 -1.94 -19.77 -0.15
N ASN A 46 -1.30 -19.19 -1.15
CA ASN A 46 -1.69 -19.27 -2.55
C ASN A 46 -0.48 -19.03 -3.45
N ASP A 47 -0.36 -19.76 -4.53
CA ASP A 47 0.73 -19.57 -5.49
C ASP A 47 0.58 -18.22 -6.21
N GLY A 48 1.66 -17.44 -6.28
CA GLY A 48 1.75 -16.21 -7.05
C GLY A 48 1.78 -14.92 -6.20
N TYR A 49 1.20 -13.85 -6.72
CA TYR A 49 1.25 -12.54 -6.11
C TYR A 49 0.11 -12.32 -5.12
N ASP A 50 0.43 -12.32 -3.83
CA ASP A 50 -0.46 -11.99 -2.72
C ASP A 50 0.11 -10.78 -1.97
N ASN A 51 -0.55 -9.60 -2.07
CA ASN A 51 0.11 -8.36 -1.67
C ASN A 51 -0.87 -7.25 -1.26
N GLN A 52 -0.32 -6.12 -0.82
CA GLN A 52 -1.02 -4.86 -0.56
C GLN A 52 -2.17 -5.00 0.45
N PRO A 53 -1.93 -5.63 1.61
CA PRO A 53 -2.95 -5.79 2.63
C PRO A 53 -3.42 -4.45 3.18
N SER A 54 -4.72 -4.36 3.46
CA SER A 54 -5.31 -3.26 4.21
C SER A 54 -6.38 -3.75 5.17
N PHE A 55 -6.35 -3.32 6.42
CA PHE A 55 -7.40 -3.64 7.37
C PHE A 55 -8.66 -2.81 7.11
N MET A 56 -9.81 -3.46 7.20
CA MET A 56 -11.07 -2.74 7.30
C MET A 56 -11.13 -1.97 8.63
N LYS A 57 -11.86 -0.84 8.65
CA LYS A 57 -11.95 0.07 9.81
C LYS A 57 -12.41 -0.59 11.12
N ASN A 58 -13.18 -1.68 11.04
CA ASN A 58 -13.60 -2.44 12.19
C ASN A 58 -12.56 -3.47 12.69
N GLY A 59 -11.44 -3.65 11.97
CA GLY A 59 -10.39 -4.61 12.27
C GLY A 59 -10.78 -6.09 12.16
N ARG A 60 -11.96 -6.41 11.59
CA ARG A 60 -12.46 -7.78 11.50
C ARG A 60 -12.05 -8.48 10.21
N SER A 61 -11.67 -7.73 9.20
CA SER A 61 -11.25 -8.27 7.90
C SER A 61 -10.06 -7.51 7.36
N ILE A 62 -9.27 -8.22 6.55
CA ILE A 62 -8.15 -7.71 5.79
C ILE A 62 -8.52 -7.86 4.32
N LEU A 63 -8.37 -6.80 3.54
CA LEU A 63 -8.44 -6.82 2.09
C LEU A 63 -7.02 -6.94 1.55
N PHE A 64 -6.80 -7.73 0.52
CA PHE A 64 -5.52 -7.81 -0.17
C PHE A 64 -5.71 -8.23 -1.63
N SER A 65 -4.71 -7.96 -2.46
CA SER A 65 -4.63 -8.44 -3.84
C SER A 65 -4.11 -9.86 -3.83
N SER A 66 -4.75 -10.78 -4.57
CA SER A 66 -4.38 -12.19 -4.61
C SER A 66 -4.53 -12.74 -6.04
N THR A 67 -3.59 -13.57 -6.46
CA THR A 67 -3.58 -14.16 -7.78
C THR A 67 -4.46 -15.42 -7.83
N ARG A 68 -5.26 -15.54 -8.88
CA ARG A 68 -5.93 -16.79 -9.29
C ARG A 68 -6.04 -16.86 -10.81
N ASN A 69 -5.83 -18.02 -11.38
CA ASN A 69 -5.97 -18.25 -12.83
C ASN A 69 -5.18 -17.25 -13.69
N GLY A 70 -4.00 -16.82 -13.22
CA GLY A 70 -3.15 -15.86 -13.93
C GLY A 70 -3.62 -14.40 -13.87
N GLN A 71 -4.60 -14.07 -13.01
CA GLN A 71 -5.14 -12.73 -12.80
C GLN A 71 -5.09 -12.38 -11.31
N THR A 72 -4.95 -11.10 -11.00
CA THR A 72 -4.97 -10.57 -9.63
C THR A 72 -6.34 -9.98 -9.31
N ASP A 73 -6.98 -10.48 -8.27
CA ASP A 73 -8.27 -10.03 -7.77
C ASP A 73 -8.19 -9.60 -6.30
N ILE A 74 -9.25 -8.97 -5.78
CA ILE A 74 -9.32 -8.59 -4.37
C ILE A 74 -9.99 -9.68 -3.54
N VAL A 75 -9.29 -10.07 -2.47
CA VAL A 75 -9.78 -11.02 -1.46
C VAL A 75 -10.05 -10.29 -0.15
N SER A 76 -11.08 -10.71 0.55
CA SER A 76 -11.34 -10.39 1.95
C SER A 76 -11.04 -11.61 2.83
N TYR A 77 -10.16 -11.46 3.81
CA TYR A 77 -9.87 -12.46 4.84
C TYR A 77 -10.53 -12.05 6.17
N ASN A 78 -11.33 -12.94 6.75
CA ASN A 78 -11.94 -12.71 8.05
C ASN A 78 -10.98 -13.14 9.18
N VAL A 79 -10.52 -12.18 9.98
CA VAL A 79 -9.50 -12.41 11.03
C VAL A 79 -9.96 -13.38 12.11
N ARG A 80 -11.29 -13.53 12.35
CA ARG A 80 -11.81 -14.38 13.41
C ARG A 80 -11.89 -15.86 13.02
N ASN A 81 -12.35 -16.14 11.81
CA ASN A 81 -12.66 -17.52 11.39
C ASN A 81 -11.83 -18.01 10.20
N GLY A 82 -10.87 -17.20 9.71
CA GLY A 82 -9.98 -17.58 8.61
C GLY A 82 -10.63 -17.66 7.23
N LYS A 83 -11.91 -17.28 7.09
CA LYS A 83 -12.61 -17.39 5.81
C LYS A 83 -12.08 -16.37 4.81
N LYS A 84 -11.65 -16.84 3.63
CA LYS A 84 -11.37 -16.03 2.43
C LYS A 84 -12.62 -15.90 1.56
N THR A 85 -12.82 -14.71 0.97
CA THR A 85 -13.92 -14.42 0.04
C THR A 85 -13.39 -13.50 -1.04
N TRP A 86 -13.50 -13.92 -2.31
CA TRP A 86 -13.20 -13.11 -3.47
C TRP A 86 -14.24 -12.00 -3.61
N LEU A 87 -13.79 -10.75 -3.78
CA LEU A 87 -14.65 -9.56 -3.88
C LEU A 87 -14.73 -9.01 -5.29
N THR A 88 -13.76 -9.32 -6.14
CA THR A 88 -13.73 -8.93 -7.55
C THR A 88 -13.65 -10.16 -8.44
N ASP A 89 -14.15 -10.00 -9.66
CA ASP A 89 -14.12 -10.97 -10.75
C ASP A 89 -14.34 -10.16 -12.03
N THR A 90 -13.35 -9.36 -12.42
CA THR A 90 -13.40 -8.48 -13.61
C THR A 90 -12.42 -8.97 -14.65
N ASP A 91 -12.45 -8.39 -15.85
CA ASP A 91 -11.47 -8.73 -16.89
C ASP A 91 -10.08 -8.12 -16.65
N GLY A 92 -9.97 -7.14 -15.74
CA GLY A 92 -8.72 -6.50 -15.34
C GLY A 92 -8.16 -7.08 -14.04
N SER A 93 -6.95 -6.66 -13.69
CA SER A 93 -6.33 -7.01 -12.41
C SER A 93 -6.47 -5.87 -11.39
N GLU A 94 -6.86 -6.22 -10.15
CA GLU A 94 -7.08 -5.25 -9.08
C GLU A 94 -5.97 -5.26 -8.04
N TYR A 95 -5.61 -4.04 -7.58
CA TYR A 95 -4.50 -3.79 -6.67
C TYR A 95 -4.84 -2.77 -5.58
N SER A 96 -4.10 -2.82 -4.47
CA SER A 96 -4.12 -1.81 -3.38
C SER A 96 -5.53 -1.54 -2.83
N PRO A 97 -6.28 -2.56 -2.38
CA PRO A 97 -7.64 -2.36 -1.90
C PRO A 97 -7.68 -1.54 -0.60
N GLN A 98 -8.61 -0.60 -0.49
CA GLN A 98 -8.87 0.15 0.75
C GLN A 98 -10.37 0.36 0.97
N GLN A 99 -10.86 0.11 2.18
CA GLN A 99 -12.25 0.42 2.53
C GLN A 99 -12.52 1.92 2.47
N ILE A 100 -13.60 2.34 1.81
CA ILE A 100 -14.00 3.75 1.73
C ILE A 100 -14.80 4.13 3.00
N GLY A 101 -14.16 4.88 3.88
CA GLY A 101 -14.76 5.26 5.17
C GLY A 101 -15.23 4.05 5.98
N ASN A 102 -16.44 4.10 6.53
CA ASN A 102 -17.12 2.97 7.21
C ASN A 102 -18.19 2.33 6.32
N SER A 103 -18.14 2.53 5.01
CA SER A 103 -19.14 2.02 4.08
C SER A 103 -18.93 0.55 3.73
N LYS A 104 -19.92 0.01 3.01
CA LYS A 104 -19.88 -1.32 2.41
C LYS A 104 -19.25 -1.32 1.00
N THR A 105 -18.34 -0.36 0.78
CA THR A 105 -17.59 -0.22 -0.47
C THR A 105 -16.11 -0.13 -0.19
N PHE A 106 -15.30 -0.49 -1.17
CA PHE A 106 -13.86 -0.31 -1.16
C PHE A 106 -13.40 0.30 -2.48
N SER A 107 -12.22 0.86 -2.48
CA SER A 107 -11.51 1.29 -3.69
C SER A 107 -10.39 0.31 -4.01
N ALA A 108 -10.08 0.15 -5.28
CA ALA A 108 -8.89 -0.55 -5.76
C ALA A 108 -8.46 0.04 -7.10
N ILE A 109 -7.17 -0.05 -7.38
CA ILE A 109 -6.63 0.26 -8.71
C ILE A 109 -6.95 -0.93 -9.60
N ARG A 110 -7.50 -0.67 -10.80
CA ARG A 110 -7.70 -1.71 -11.80
C ARG A 110 -6.84 -1.41 -13.01
N LEU A 111 -6.08 -2.43 -13.43
CA LEU A 111 -5.32 -2.47 -14.66
C LEU A 111 -6.06 -3.36 -15.65
N ASP A 112 -6.65 -2.76 -16.65
CA ASP A 112 -7.34 -3.44 -17.72
C ASP A 112 -6.37 -4.02 -18.78
N LYS A 113 -6.81 -4.98 -19.58
CA LYS A 113 -5.99 -5.68 -20.60
C LYS A 113 -5.44 -4.75 -21.67
N ASP A 114 -6.08 -3.59 -21.91
CA ASP A 114 -5.63 -2.56 -22.85
C ASP A 114 -4.56 -1.63 -22.26
N GLY A 115 -4.16 -1.84 -20.98
CA GLY A 115 -3.21 -1.01 -20.24
C GLY A 115 -3.81 0.20 -19.55
N THR A 116 -5.13 0.38 -19.61
CA THR A 116 -5.84 1.40 -18.83
C THR A 116 -5.73 1.09 -17.35
N GLN A 117 -5.23 2.05 -16.57
CA GLN A 117 -5.06 1.91 -15.12
C GLN A 117 -5.72 3.07 -14.40
N LEU A 118 -6.81 2.80 -13.69
CA LEU A 118 -7.59 3.80 -12.98
C LEU A 118 -7.93 3.34 -11.55
N LEU A 119 -8.32 4.30 -10.71
CA LEU A 119 -8.87 4.02 -9.39
C LEU A 119 -10.38 3.83 -9.48
N TYR A 120 -10.85 2.68 -8.99
CA TYR A 120 -12.27 2.29 -8.99
C TYR A 120 -12.83 2.20 -7.56
N LYS A 121 -14.15 2.34 -7.47
CA LYS A 121 -14.97 2.00 -6.31
C LYS A 121 -15.72 0.69 -6.61
N TYR A 122 -15.73 -0.21 -5.65
CA TYR A 122 -16.39 -1.52 -5.71
C TYR A 122 -17.40 -1.67 -4.58
N SER A 123 -18.46 -2.45 -4.81
CA SER A 123 -19.34 -2.94 -3.76
C SER A 123 -18.73 -4.20 -3.11
N MET A 124 -18.86 -4.36 -1.79
CA MET A 124 -18.44 -5.59 -1.08
C MET A 124 -19.43 -6.75 -1.26
N TYR A 125 -20.58 -6.53 -1.87
CA TYR A 125 -21.67 -7.51 -1.95
C TYR A 125 -22.20 -7.72 -3.36
N SER A 126 -21.64 -7.06 -4.35
CA SER A 126 -22.05 -7.21 -5.75
C SER A 126 -20.87 -6.89 -6.67
N ASN A 127 -20.89 -7.39 -7.88
CA ASN A 127 -19.86 -7.12 -8.91
C ASN A 127 -19.93 -5.69 -9.50
N LYS A 128 -20.62 -4.75 -8.82
CA LYS A 128 -20.72 -3.36 -9.30
C LYS A 128 -19.47 -2.58 -8.98
N SER A 129 -18.91 -1.95 -10.00
CA SER A 129 -17.81 -1.02 -9.90
C SER A 129 -18.07 0.27 -10.66
N SER A 130 -17.38 1.34 -10.29
CA SER A 130 -17.40 2.62 -11.01
C SER A 130 -16.04 3.31 -10.86
N VAL A 131 -15.62 4.05 -11.88
CA VAL A 131 -14.40 4.85 -11.82
C VAL A 131 -14.55 5.93 -10.77
N LEU A 132 -13.53 6.09 -9.90
CA LEU A 132 -13.42 7.16 -8.92
C LEU A 132 -12.64 8.35 -9.47
N ILE A 133 -11.53 8.08 -10.10
CA ILE A 133 -10.64 9.11 -10.66
C ILE A 133 -10.44 8.80 -12.14
N PRO A 134 -11.13 9.52 -13.04
CA PRO A 134 -10.89 9.43 -14.46
C PRO A 134 -9.58 10.16 -14.82
N LYS A 135 -8.94 9.75 -15.89
CA LYS A 135 -7.80 10.46 -16.52
C LYS A 135 -6.48 10.50 -15.73
N LEU A 136 -6.39 9.93 -14.52
CA LEU A 136 -5.14 9.84 -13.78
C LEU A 136 -4.70 8.39 -13.63
N LYS A 137 -3.47 8.10 -14.00
CA LYS A 137 -2.87 6.77 -13.84
C LYS A 137 -2.35 6.62 -12.41
N VAL A 138 -3.26 6.28 -11.48
CA VAL A 138 -2.94 6.12 -10.07
C VAL A 138 -2.15 4.83 -9.84
N GLY A 139 -0.99 4.93 -9.16
CA GLY A 139 -0.18 3.77 -8.77
C GLY A 139 -0.42 3.33 -7.34
N TYR A 140 -0.53 4.28 -6.41
CA TYR A 140 -0.83 4.07 -4.99
C TYR A 140 -1.64 5.27 -4.47
N TYR A 141 -2.31 5.09 -3.33
CA TYR A 141 -3.14 6.17 -2.80
C TYR A 141 -3.45 5.98 -1.31
N ALA A 142 -3.91 7.06 -0.68
CA ALA A 142 -4.48 7.03 0.66
C ALA A 142 -5.69 7.98 0.75
N TRP A 143 -6.75 7.54 1.43
CA TRP A 143 -7.91 8.38 1.72
C TRP A 143 -7.59 9.33 2.87
N ALA A 144 -7.65 10.65 2.64
CA ALA A 144 -7.59 11.65 3.70
C ALA A 144 -8.95 11.85 4.37
N ASN A 145 -10.01 11.79 3.58
CA ASN A 145 -11.41 11.86 4.01
C ASN A 145 -12.32 11.30 2.90
N LYS A 146 -13.65 11.43 3.05
CA LYS A 146 -14.63 10.90 2.08
C LYS A 146 -14.56 11.51 0.67
N ASN A 147 -13.89 12.65 0.49
CA ASN A 147 -13.83 13.37 -0.79
C ASN A 147 -12.40 13.56 -1.31
N GLN A 148 -11.37 13.43 -0.47
CA GLN A 148 -10.00 13.71 -0.85
C GLN A 148 -9.12 12.47 -0.78
N ILE A 149 -8.39 12.23 -1.86
CA ILE A 149 -7.47 11.13 -2.03
C ILE A 149 -6.09 11.71 -2.34
N TYR A 150 -5.09 11.25 -1.61
CA TYR A 150 -3.68 11.51 -1.88
C TYR A 150 -3.15 10.40 -2.78
N CYS A 151 -2.66 10.77 -3.94
CA CYS A 151 -2.33 9.85 -5.02
C CYS A 151 -0.86 9.90 -5.40
N PHE A 152 -0.24 8.75 -5.51
CA PHE A 152 0.95 8.53 -6.31
C PHE A 152 0.50 8.37 -7.76
N ILE A 153 0.84 9.32 -8.60
CA ILE A 153 0.51 9.30 -10.03
C ILE A 153 1.72 8.75 -10.80
N LEU A 154 1.48 7.72 -11.60
CA LEU A 154 2.53 7.13 -12.43
C LEU A 154 2.97 8.13 -13.50
N GLY A 155 4.28 8.30 -13.64
CA GLY A 155 4.94 9.19 -14.56
C GLY A 155 6.45 9.06 -14.44
N ASN A 156 7.19 9.89 -15.16
CA ASN A 156 8.64 9.98 -15.07
C ASN A 156 9.07 11.46 -14.94
N PRO A 157 9.32 11.94 -13.69
CA PRO A 157 9.18 11.24 -12.41
C PRO A 157 7.71 11.00 -12.01
N PRO A 158 7.44 10.07 -11.07
CA PRO A 158 6.12 9.93 -10.47
C PRO A 158 5.82 11.13 -9.56
N THR A 159 4.55 11.57 -9.51
CA THR A 159 4.12 12.74 -8.73
C THR A 159 3.22 12.37 -7.56
N PHE A 160 3.21 13.22 -6.54
CA PHE A 160 2.31 13.18 -5.40
C PHE A 160 1.27 14.28 -5.53
N GLU A 161 0.02 13.89 -5.72
CA GLU A 161 -1.08 14.83 -5.96
C GLU A 161 -2.25 14.54 -5.02
N ILE A 162 -2.99 15.60 -4.67
CA ILE A 162 -4.27 15.49 -3.97
C ILE A 162 -5.37 15.61 -5.03
N PHE A 163 -6.31 14.68 -5.03
CA PHE A 163 -7.49 14.72 -5.88
C PHE A 163 -8.74 14.93 -5.02
N ASP A 164 -9.58 15.91 -5.37
CA ASP A 164 -10.87 16.14 -4.73
C ASP A 164 -11.98 15.56 -5.61
N LEU A 165 -12.72 14.58 -5.07
CA LEU A 165 -13.77 13.87 -5.81
C LEU A 165 -15.02 14.71 -6.10
N LYS A 166 -15.18 15.89 -5.47
CA LYS A 166 -16.36 16.75 -5.69
C LYS A 166 -16.12 17.76 -6.79
N THR A 167 -14.94 18.38 -6.78
CA THR A 167 -14.58 19.45 -7.72
C THR A 167 -13.79 18.91 -8.91
N GLU A 168 -13.27 17.67 -8.80
CA GLU A 168 -12.32 17.05 -9.73
C GLU A 168 -11.00 17.82 -9.85
N ASP A 169 -10.75 18.74 -8.91
CA ASP A 169 -9.49 19.47 -8.85
C ASP A 169 -8.35 18.58 -8.37
N LYS A 170 -7.17 18.87 -8.86
CA LYS A 170 -5.92 18.24 -8.41
C LYS A 170 -4.92 19.29 -7.94
N ILE A 171 -4.21 18.98 -6.87
CA ILE A 171 -3.17 19.82 -6.30
C ILE A 171 -1.87 19.02 -6.27
N TYR A 172 -0.87 19.50 -6.99
CA TYR A 172 0.48 18.95 -6.92
C TYR A 172 1.12 19.26 -5.57
N ILE A 173 1.80 18.27 -4.99
CA ILE A 173 2.50 18.39 -3.71
C ILE A 173 4.00 18.18 -3.88
N ASP A 174 4.41 17.07 -4.56
CA ASP A 174 5.81 16.65 -4.64
C ASP A 174 6.02 15.70 -5.81
N ASP A 175 7.28 15.35 -6.11
CA ASP A 175 7.64 14.32 -7.08
C ASP A 175 8.72 13.38 -6.54
N GLN A 176 9.12 12.40 -7.36
CA GLN A 176 10.09 11.37 -6.97
C GLN A 176 9.75 10.72 -5.63
N ILE A 177 8.47 10.40 -5.46
CA ILE A 177 7.98 9.82 -4.21
C ILE A 177 8.02 8.29 -4.24
N GLY A 178 7.94 7.69 -3.05
CA GLY A 178 7.72 6.25 -2.86
C GLY A 178 6.23 5.89 -2.78
N ARG A 179 5.96 4.59 -2.76
CA ARG A 179 4.61 4.03 -2.82
C ARG A 179 3.83 4.05 -1.50
N SER A 180 4.50 4.33 -0.38
CA SER A 180 3.90 4.28 0.95
C SER A 180 3.32 5.64 1.32
N ILE A 181 1.99 5.74 1.30
CA ILE A 181 1.23 6.95 1.63
C ILE A 181 0.23 6.59 2.73
N HIS A 182 0.25 7.33 3.85
CA HIS A 182 -0.59 7.03 5.00
C HIS A 182 -1.19 8.27 5.64
N ASP A 183 -2.49 8.20 5.90
CA ASP A 183 -3.19 9.21 6.68
C ASP A 183 -2.89 9.08 8.17
N ASN A 184 -2.41 10.17 8.79
CA ASN A 184 -2.29 10.30 10.24
C ASN A 184 -3.30 11.34 10.76
N ASN A 185 -4.52 10.90 10.92
CA ASN A 185 -5.66 11.76 11.23
C ASN A 185 -5.51 12.53 12.53
N LYS A 186 -4.87 11.92 13.56
CA LYS A 186 -4.66 12.58 14.84
C LYS A 186 -3.74 13.79 14.76
N ASN A 187 -2.76 13.75 13.86
CA ASN A 187 -1.78 14.82 13.67
C ASN A 187 -2.13 15.71 12.47
N ASN A 188 -3.28 15.48 11.83
CA ASN A 188 -3.78 16.26 10.70
C ASN A 188 -2.80 16.35 9.51
N PHE A 189 -2.07 15.29 9.24
CA PHE A 189 -1.18 15.19 8.07
C PHE A 189 -1.33 13.84 7.34
N VAL A 190 -0.81 13.78 6.14
CA VAL A 190 -0.53 12.55 5.39
C VAL A 190 0.97 12.39 5.28
N SER A 191 1.50 11.21 5.59
CA SER A 191 2.90 10.88 5.40
C SER A 191 3.14 10.20 4.06
N TYR A 192 4.31 10.44 3.47
CA TYR A 192 4.78 9.83 2.23
C TYR A 192 6.31 9.69 2.26
N ILE A 193 6.85 8.86 1.38
CA ILE A 193 8.30 8.73 1.21
C ILE A 193 8.74 9.69 0.10
N SER A 194 9.73 10.54 0.36
CA SER A 194 10.44 11.30 -0.66
C SER A 194 11.73 10.59 -1.04
N LYS A 195 11.97 10.47 -2.36
CA LYS A 195 13.16 9.86 -2.98
C LYS A 195 14.03 10.87 -3.71
N GLN A 196 13.78 12.16 -3.50
CA GLN A 196 14.52 13.25 -4.17
C GLN A 196 16.00 13.27 -3.81
N ASN A 197 16.35 12.76 -2.64
CA ASN A 197 17.73 12.68 -2.16
C ASN A 197 18.23 11.24 -2.13
N LYS A 198 19.57 11.08 -2.06
CA LYS A 198 20.22 9.78 -1.90
C LYS A 198 19.68 9.02 -0.67
N ASP A 199 19.51 9.73 0.43
CA ASP A 199 18.88 9.22 1.64
C ASP A 199 17.40 9.59 1.61
N TRP A 200 16.56 8.56 1.48
CA TRP A 200 15.11 8.75 1.42
C TRP A 200 14.56 9.21 2.76
N THR A 201 13.55 10.06 2.70
CA THR A 201 12.93 10.63 3.90
C THR A 201 11.46 10.28 3.99
N ILE A 202 10.96 10.17 5.22
CA ILE A 202 9.54 10.20 5.51
C ILE A 202 9.15 11.67 5.63
N ASN A 203 8.34 12.14 4.69
CA ASN A 203 7.81 13.48 4.68
C ASN A 203 6.34 13.47 5.10
N THR A 204 5.86 14.61 5.53
CA THR A 204 4.44 14.83 5.83
C THR A 204 3.92 16.04 5.06
N VAL A 205 2.66 16.00 4.70
CA VAL A 205 1.92 17.15 4.18
C VAL A 205 0.74 17.45 5.11
N ASN A 206 0.66 18.68 5.62
CA ASN A 206 -0.45 19.11 6.44
C ASN A 206 -1.74 19.14 5.62
N LYS A 207 -2.82 18.55 6.10
CA LYS A 207 -4.08 18.44 5.35
C LYS A 207 -4.76 19.79 5.08
N LYS A 208 -4.50 20.79 5.91
CA LYS A 208 -5.12 22.12 5.83
C LYS A 208 -4.21 23.12 5.11
N SER A 209 -2.97 23.33 5.58
CA SER A 209 -2.04 24.31 5.02
C SER A 209 -1.36 23.84 3.74
N ARG A 210 -1.30 22.50 3.49
CA ARG A 210 -0.55 21.86 2.39
C ARG A 210 0.96 21.99 2.50
N GLU A 211 1.46 22.53 3.60
CA GLU A 211 2.89 22.59 3.87
C GLU A 211 3.48 21.21 4.08
N THR A 212 4.66 20.98 3.52
CA THR A 212 5.42 19.75 3.67
C THR A 212 6.52 19.90 4.69
N GLN A 213 6.82 18.81 5.43
CA GLN A 213 7.91 18.78 6.40
C GLN A 213 8.59 17.40 6.35
N ILE A 214 9.91 17.40 6.52
CA ILE A 214 10.67 16.15 6.74
C ILE A 214 10.44 15.72 8.18
N LEU A 215 10.03 14.46 8.35
CA LEU A 215 9.82 13.86 9.66
C LEU A 215 11.07 13.15 10.17
N THR A 216 11.65 12.29 9.34
CA THR A 216 12.88 11.53 9.62
C THR A 216 13.38 10.84 8.35
N ASN A 217 14.60 10.29 8.39
CA ASN A 217 15.09 9.40 7.34
C ASN A 217 14.41 8.04 7.42
N THR A 218 14.22 7.38 6.27
CA THR A 218 13.81 5.99 6.23
C THR A 218 14.96 5.07 6.68
N LEU A 219 14.66 3.79 6.92
CA LEU A 219 15.69 2.77 6.79
C LEU A 219 16.23 2.78 5.35
N SER A 220 17.54 2.66 5.19
CA SER A 220 18.19 2.79 3.88
C SER A 220 17.49 1.93 2.82
N ARG A 221 17.00 2.56 1.75
CA ARG A 221 16.28 1.97 0.61
C ARG A 221 15.01 1.20 0.96
N SER A 222 14.43 1.42 2.15
CA SER A 222 13.12 0.88 2.52
C SER A 222 12.04 1.93 2.30
N GLU A 223 10.90 1.53 1.75
CA GLU A 223 9.80 2.47 1.47
C GLU A 223 8.45 2.05 2.06
N ASP A 224 8.32 0.84 2.59
CA ASP A 224 7.06 0.38 3.14
C ASP A 224 7.02 0.60 4.65
N LEU A 225 6.19 1.54 5.06
CA LEU A 225 5.94 1.86 6.46
C LEU A 225 4.45 1.74 6.78
N ASN A 226 4.13 1.72 8.06
CA ASN A 226 2.78 1.99 8.55
C ASN A 226 2.83 2.66 9.91
N TRP A 227 1.71 3.29 10.32
CA TRP A 227 1.58 3.89 11.64
C TRP A 227 0.95 2.91 12.63
N ILE A 228 1.64 2.60 13.73
CA ILE A 228 1.05 1.88 14.86
C ILE A 228 0.20 2.85 15.68
N THR A 229 0.76 4.01 15.99
CA THR A 229 0.08 5.10 16.70
C THR A 229 0.25 6.41 15.92
N SER A 230 -0.33 7.50 16.41
CA SER A 230 -0.04 8.83 15.84
C SER A 230 1.43 9.26 15.98
N LYS A 231 2.23 8.57 16.80
CA LYS A 231 3.63 8.91 17.10
C LYS A 231 4.62 7.79 16.77
N THR A 232 4.15 6.57 16.52
CA THR A 232 5.01 5.40 16.31
C THR A 232 4.84 4.87 14.89
N ILE A 233 5.93 4.83 14.15
CA ILE A 233 6.03 4.23 12.81
C ILE A 233 6.61 2.84 12.95
N ILE A 234 6.17 1.92 12.09
CA ILE A 234 6.78 0.61 11.85
C ILE A 234 7.25 0.55 10.39
N MET A 235 8.45 0.02 10.16
CA MET A 235 9.05 -0.13 8.82
C MET A 235 9.80 -1.45 8.72
N GLY A 236 9.71 -2.11 7.56
CA GLY A 236 10.45 -3.33 7.24
C GLY A 236 11.75 -3.03 6.49
N LYS A 237 12.77 -3.83 6.73
CA LYS A 237 13.99 -3.91 5.90
C LYS A 237 14.50 -5.33 5.90
N GLU A 238 14.67 -5.90 4.70
CA GLU A 238 14.99 -7.31 4.53
C GLU A 238 13.99 -8.18 5.32
N ASN A 239 14.46 -9.01 6.23
CA ASN A 239 13.67 -9.85 7.10
C ASN A 239 13.38 -9.24 8.49
N LYS A 240 13.73 -7.97 8.71
CA LYS A 240 13.63 -7.32 10.02
C LYS A 240 12.60 -6.22 10.05
N LEU A 241 11.95 -6.08 11.20
CA LEU A 241 10.95 -5.08 11.47
C LEU A 241 11.48 -4.09 12.50
N TYR A 242 11.28 -2.81 12.25
CA TYR A 242 11.78 -1.72 13.09
C TYR A 242 10.65 -0.78 13.47
N GLN A 243 10.76 -0.15 14.63
CA GLN A 243 9.91 0.96 15.05
C GLN A 243 10.70 2.26 15.17
N TYR A 244 10.03 3.37 14.94
CA TYR A 244 10.52 4.73 15.18
C TYR A 244 9.48 5.50 15.99
N GLU A 245 9.91 6.13 17.08
CA GLU A 245 9.03 6.91 17.95
C GLU A 245 9.37 8.40 17.82
N LEU A 246 8.40 9.21 17.38
CA LEU A 246 8.61 10.65 17.11
C LEU A 246 9.05 11.45 18.33
N SER A 247 8.65 11.04 19.52
CA SER A 247 8.96 11.74 20.77
C SER A 247 10.31 11.34 21.37
N ARG A 248 11.03 10.40 20.73
CA ARG A 248 12.33 9.89 21.23
C ARG A 248 13.43 10.10 20.20
N ASN A 249 14.57 10.52 20.66
CA ASN A 249 15.76 10.69 19.83
C ASN A 249 16.59 9.38 19.69
N SER A 250 15.91 8.23 19.69
CA SER A 250 16.57 6.90 19.72
C SER A 250 16.82 6.29 18.34
N GLY A 251 16.37 6.96 17.27
CA GLY A 251 16.44 6.38 15.91
C GLY A 251 15.51 5.17 15.73
N TRP A 252 15.79 4.35 14.71
CA TRP A 252 15.08 3.11 14.42
C TRP A 252 15.52 2.00 15.39
N ILE A 253 14.57 1.33 16.03
CA ILE A 253 14.79 0.23 16.97
C ILE A 253 14.22 -1.04 16.35
N GLU A 254 15.04 -2.10 16.24
CA GLU A 254 14.60 -3.43 15.80
C GLU A 254 13.60 -4.01 16.82
N ILE A 255 12.48 -4.51 16.34
CA ILE A 255 11.40 -5.10 17.17
C ILE A 255 11.12 -6.57 16.81
N ALA A 256 11.56 -7.02 15.64
CA ALA A 256 11.45 -8.43 15.25
C ALA A 256 12.43 -8.79 14.13
N ASP A 257 12.83 -10.05 14.12
CA ASP A 257 13.52 -10.72 13.03
C ASP A 257 12.62 -11.88 12.54
N LEU A 258 12.18 -11.82 11.28
CA LEU A 258 11.27 -12.80 10.70
C LEU A 258 11.96 -14.07 10.23
N SER A 259 13.30 -14.07 10.16
CA SER A 259 14.10 -15.27 9.79
C SER A 259 13.83 -16.45 10.73
N LYS A 260 13.53 -16.17 12.00
CA LYS A 260 13.12 -17.19 12.98
C LYS A 260 11.83 -17.94 12.61
N TYR A 261 11.06 -17.41 11.68
CA TYR A 261 9.86 -18.05 11.12
C TYR A 261 10.11 -18.56 9.68
N GLY A 262 11.34 -18.45 9.16
CA GLY A 262 11.68 -18.79 7.78
C GLY A 262 11.19 -17.75 6.74
N LEU A 263 10.86 -16.52 7.17
CA LEU A 263 10.30 -15.50 6.31
C LEU A 263 11.33 -14.42 5.98
N ASN A 264 11.33 -13.96 4.73
CA ASN A 264 12.32 -13.03 4.19
C ASN A 264 11.66 -11.86 3.44
N LYS A 265 12.44 -10.81 3.19
CA LYS A 265 12.12 -9.69 2.30
C LYS A 265 10.74 -9.07 2.53
N ILE A 266 10.60 -8.39 3.66
CA ILE A 266 9.39 -7.61 3.94
C ILE A 266 9.18 -6.57 2.84
N SER A 267 8.01 -6.59 2.19
CA SER A 267 7.68 -5.69 1.08
C SER A 267 6.44 -4.81 1.31
N ARG A 268 5.57 -5.16 2.26
CA ARG A 268 4.40 -4.36 2.67
C ARG A 268 4.06 -4.61 4.13
N ILE A 269 3.46 -3.60 4.76
CA ILE A 269 3.03 -3.66 6.15
C ILE A 269 1.66 -2.99 6.29
N ALA A 270 0.74 -3.63 6.99
CA ALA A 270 -0.52 -3.03 7.39
C ALA A 270 -0.79 -3.29 8.87
N VAL A 271 -1.10 -2.25 9.64
CA VAL A 271 -1.41 -2.34 11.06
C VAL A 271 -2.93 -2.28 11.28
N SER A 272 -3.45 -3.13 12.16
CA SER A 272 -4.87 -3.14 12.49
C SER A 272 -5.31 -1.84 13.19
N PRO A 273 -6.55 -1.37 12.99
CA PRO A 273 -7.09 -0.21 13.71
C PRO A 273 -7.04 -0.34 15.23
N LYS A 274 -7.10 -1.58 15.75
CA LYS A 274 -6.99 -1.90 17.17
C LYS A 274 -5.54 -1.97 17.68
N LYS A 275 -4.55 -1.96 16.77
CA LYS A 275 -3.11 -2.05 17.07
C LYS A 275 -2.72 -3.36 17.77
N ASP A 276 -3.48 -4.41 17.53
CA ASP A 276 -3.30 -5.76 18.08
C ASP A 276 -2.84 -6.78 17.04
N LYS A 277 -2.85 -6.40 15.76
CA LYS A 277 -2.42 -7.23 14.64
C LYS A 277 -1.60 -6.42 13.64
N VAL A 278 -0.70 -7.09 12.94
CA VAL A 278 0.01 -6.56 11.77
C VAL A 278 0.02 -7.61 10.66
N ALA A 279 -0.34 -7.19 9.46
CA ALA A 279 -0.19 -7.98 8.25
C ALA A 279 1.12 -7.56 7.56
N ILE A 280 1.94 -8.52 7.20
CA ILE A 280 3.25 -8.31 6.58
C ILE A 280 3.30 -9.16 5.31
N VAL A 281 3.73 -8.55 4.21
CA VAL A 281 4.01 -9.26 2.96
C VAL A 281 5.48 -9.60 2.90
N VAL A 282 5.76 -10.85 2.57
CA VAL A 282 7.10 -11.42 2.41
C VAL A 282 7.23 -12.08 1.05
N GLU A 283 8.45 -12.21 0.53
CA GLU A 283 8.70 -13.05 -0.64
C GLU A 283 8.85 -14.51 -0.18
N GLU A 284 8.31 -15.44 -0.96
CA GLU A 284 8.62 -16.86 -0.82
C GLU A 284 9.98 -17.18 -1.47
N ASN A 285 10.68 -18.17 -0.88
CA ASN A 285 11.96 -18.66 -1.39
C ASN A 285 11.76 -19.69 -2.50
#